data_403506ed42fbae75dab11441aecea303
#
_entry.id   403506ed42fbae75dab11441aecea303
#
_cell.length_a   1.000
_cell.length_b   1.000
_cell.length_c   1.000
_cell.angle_alpha   90.00
_cell.angle_beta   90.00
_cell.angle_gamma   90.00
#
_symmetry.space_group_name_H-M   'P 1'
#
loop_
_entity.id
_entity.type
_entity.pdbx_description
1 polymer ?
#
loop_
_entity_poly.entity_id
_entity_poly.type
_entity_poly.pdbx_seq_one_letter_code
_entity_poly.pdbx_strand_id
1 'polypeptide(L)'
;MRKIWEDYRWIPATAVGSAVFALGFSLFLQPNEISPGGISGLALVAVELLGYGSVGVLTILINLPLFILGGVKIGRRFFCGSLLGMVLSSILIDAFAKITMPPMDSLLCALYGGMICGLGLGMVFICGTSTGGSDIVVRFLKLKYRDVPIGQISMCFDAGVAVLTGIVFQDITKALYTGVAVFVTGKVLDAVVYRFDYSKVALIITKEYDAVAEAIGTKLDRGATFLNGEGSYSHEPTKVVLAAVKKQQVTELKELVMAIDPNAFVIVQEAHQVLGDGFSHYSKQSL
;
A
#
# COMPACT_ATOMS: atom_id res chain seq x y z
N MET A 1 -15.90 -23.46 11.95
CA MET A 1 -15.29 -22.31 12.64
C MET A 1 -14.17 -21.63 11.83
N ARG A 2 -13.23 -22.32 11.16
CA ARG A 2 -12.18 -21.70 10.31
C ARG A 2 -12.72 -20.81 9.18
N LYS A 3 -13.74 -21.26 8.44
CA LYS A 3 -14.35 -20.49 7.32
C LYS A 3 -15.02 -19.19 7.77
N ILE A 4 -15.65 -19.17 8.94
CA ILE A 4 -16.29 -17.98 9.50
C ILE A 4 -15.21 -16.94 9.92
N TRP A 5 -14.09 -17.40 10.45
CA TRP A 5 -12.97 -16.53 10.83
C TRP A 5 -12.30 -15.85 9.61
N GLU A 6 -12.19 -16.55 8.50
CA GLU A 6 -11.62 -15.99 7.25
C GLU A 6 -12.52 -14.89 6.67
N ASP A 7 -13.83 -15.04 6.77
CA ASP A 7 -14.81 -14.06 6.28
C ASP A 7 -14.83 -12.76 7.09
N TYR A 8 -14.42 -12.77 8.36
CA TYR A 8 -14.48 -11.59 9.26
C TYR A 8 -13.11 -11.04 9.68
N ARG A 9 -12.00 -11.60 9.20
CA ARG A 9 -10.62 -11.11 9.51
C ARG A 9 -10.39 -9.65 9.12
N TRP A 10 -11.15 -9.13 8.17
CA TRP A 10 -11.04 -7.73 7.76
C TRP A 10 -11.49 -6.75 8.86
N ILE A 11 -12.40 -7.14 9.77
CA ILE A 11 -12.90 -6.25 10.84
C ILE A 11 -11.79 -5.84 11.80
N PRO A 12 -11.10 -6.76 12.50
CA PRO A 12 -10.02 -6.38 13.42
C PRO A 12 -8.85 -5.69 12.69
N ALA A 13 -8.53 -6.11 11.48
CA ALA A 13 -7.45 -5.49 10.72
C ALA A 13 -7.80 -4.05 10.27
N THR A 14 -9.06 -3.79 9.85
CA THR A 14 -9.54 -2.42 9.59
C THR A 14 -9.52 -1.58 10.86
N ALA A 15 -9.94 -2.14 12.00
CA ALA A 15 -9.92 -1.42 13.27
C ALA A 15 -8.50 -1.03 13.70
N VAL A 16 -7.55 -1.96 13.62
CA VAL A 16 -6.14 -1.68 13.94
C VAL A 16 -5.56 -0.64 12.98
N GLY A 17 -5.80 -0.79 11.66
CA GLY A 17 -5.34 0.17 10.66
C GLY A 17 -5.89 1.57 10.87
N SER A 18 -7.19 1.68 11.20
CA SER A 18 -7.83 2.97 11.53
C SER A 18 -7.24 3.59 12.82
N ALA A 19 -6.92 2.77 13.82
CA ALA A 19 -6.29 3.24 15.05
C ALA A 19 -4.86 3.74 14.80
N VAL A 20 -4.07 3.01 13.99
CA VAL A 20 -2.72 3.42 13.61
C VAL A 20 -2.75 4.73 12.80
N PHE A 21 -3.68 4.87 11.85
CA PHE A 21 -3.88 6.11 11.10
C PHE A 21 -4.21 7.28 12.04
N ALA A 22 -5.21 7.11 12.90
CA ALA A 22 -5.64 8.14 13.84
C ALA A 22 -4.51 8.57 14.79
N LEU A 23 -3.69 7.62 15.24
CA LEU A 23 -2.53 7.88 16.09
C LEU A 23 -1.49 8.75 15.36
N GLY A 24 -1.09 8.36 14.14
CA GLY A 24 -0.15 9.13 13.33
C GLY A 24 -0.64 10.54 13.04
N PHE A 25 -1.92 10.68 12.71
CA PHE A 25 -2.52 11.97 12.45
C PHE A 25 -2.59 12.85 13.70
N SER A 26 -3.24 12.37 14.76
CA SER A 26 -3.55 13.20 15.92
C SER A 26 -2.35 13.56 16.79
N LEU A 27 -1.32 12.70 16.85
CA LEU A 27 -0.15 12.95 17.69
C LEU A 27 0.97 13.71 16.97
N PHE A 28 1.09 13.56 15.65
CA PHE A 28 2.21 14.12 14.91
C PHE A 28 1.80 15.23 13.95
N LEU A 29 0.76 15.02 13.14
CA LEU A 29 0.41 15.94 12.08
C LEU A 29 -0.50 17.08 12.57
N GLN A 30 -1.59 16.74 13.23
CA GLN A 30 -2.59 17.71 13.68
C GLN A 30 -2.05 18.80 14.59
N PRO A 31 -1.18 18.51 15.60
CA PRO A 31 -0.64 19.57 16.48
C PRO A 31 0.28 20.56 15.76
N ASN A 32 0.83 20.16 14.61
CA ASN A 32 1.68 20.99 13.77
C ASN A 32 0.92 21.61 12.58
N GLU A 33 -0.41 21.48 12.54
CA GLU A 33 -1.27 21.99 11.46
C GLU A 33 -0.87 21.43 10.08
N ILE A 34 -0.30 20.21 10.09
CA ILE A 34 0.09 19.47 8.90
C ILE A 34 -1.07 18.55 8.49
N SER A 35 -1.51 18.66 7.25
CA SER A 35 -2.59 17.82 6.75
C SER A 35 -2.06 16.42 6.36
N PRO A 36 -2.79 15.33 6.68
CA PRO A 36 -2.48 14.00 6.17
C PRO A 36 -2.89 13.80 4.72
N GLY A 37 -3.48 14.83 4.08
CA GLY A 37 -4.19 14.72 2.83
C GLY A 37 -5.64 14.23 3.01
N GLY A 38 -6.32 13.96 1.91
CA GLY A 38 -7.67 13.41 1.91
C GLY A 38 -8.73 14.28 2.56
N ILE A 39 -9.83 13.65 2.92
CA ILE A 39 -10.95 14.35 3.58
C ILE A 39 -10.61 14.74 5.03
N SER A 40 -9.80 13.96 5.73
CA SER A 40 -9.35 14.34 7.08
C SER A 40 -8.49 15.61 7.04
N GLY A 41 -7.69 15.81 5.98
CA GLY A 41 -6.96 17.05 5.74
C GLY A 41 -7.90 18.22 5.41
N LEU A 42 -8.89 18.00 4.55
CA LEU A 42 -9.92 19.02 4.29
C LEU A 42 -10.72 19.37 5.54
N ALA A 43 -11.01 18.40 6.41
CA ALA A 43 -11.67 18.64 7.69
C ALA A 43 -10.80 19.49 8.63
N LEU A 44 -9.48 19.25 8.66
CA LEU A 44 -8.54 20.06 9.43
C LEU A 44 -8.57 21.53 8.96
N VAL A 45 -8.46 21.74 7.65
CA VAL A 45 -8.54 23.07 7.02
C VAL A 45 -9.89 23.73 7.32
N ALA A 46 -10.98 22.97 7.28
CA ALA A 46 -12.32 23.48 7.55
C ALA A 46 -12.51 23.87 9.03
N VAL A 47 -11.95 23.11 9.98
CA VAL A 47 -11.96 23.48 11.40
C VAL A 47 -11.24 24.80 11.64
N GLU A 48 -10.09 25.00 10.99
CA GLU A 48 -9.35 26.25 11.07
C GLU A 48 -10.15 27.45 10.54
N LEU A 49 -10.78 27.29 9.37
CA LEU A 49 -11.61 28.34 8.77
C LEU A 49 -12.85 28.68 9.60
N LEU A 50 -13.44 27.69 10.26
CA LEU A 50 -14.63 27.89 11.10
C LEU A 50 -14.28 28.45 12.48
N GLY A 51 -13.04 28.23 12.94
CA GLY A 51 -12.58 28.62 14.28
C GLY A 51 -13.15 27.73 15.39
N TYR A 52 -13.89 26.68 15.08
CA TYR A 52 -14.45 25.73 16.03
C TYR A 52 -14.80 24.40 15.37
N GLY A 53 -14.97 23.36 16.18
CA GLY A 53 -15.41 22.04 15.73
C GLY A 53 -14.37 20.95 15.97
N SER A 54 -14.76 19.72 15.67
CA SER A 54 -13.93 18.54 15.78
C SER A 54 -13.57 18.05 14.37
N VAL A 55 -12.30 17.75 14.15
CA VAL A 55 -11.81 17.21 12.88
C VAL A 55 -12.49 15.87 12.57
N GLY A 56 -12.67 15.00 13.56
CA GLY A 56 -13.35 13.74 13.40
C GLY A 56 -14.82 13.90 12.98
N VAL A 57 -15.57 14.80 13.64
CA VAL A 57 -16.97 15.07 13.28
C VAL A 57 -17.09 15.65 11.87
N LEU A 58 -16.25 16.61 11.51
CA LEU A 58 -16.25 17.17 10.15
C LEU A 58 -15.86 16.13 9.11
N THR A 59 -14.91 15.27 9.43
CA THR A 59 -14.54 14.15 8.55
C THR A 59 -15.75 13.26 8.25
N ILE A 60 -16.56 12.91 9.26
CA ILE A 60 -17.79 12.12 9.06
C ILE A 60 -18.77 12.87 8.16
N LEU A 61 -19.03 14.15 8.45
CA LEU A 61 -20.01 14.95 7.71
C LEU A 61 -19.65 15.13 6.23
N ILE A 62 -18.38 15.43 5.93
CA ILE A 62 -17.89 15.58 4.55
C ILE A 62 -17.90 14.24 3.80
N ASN A 63 -17.64 13.14 4.51
CA ASN A 63 -17.63 11.80 3.94
C ASN A 63 -19.01 11.25 3.61
N LEU A 64 -20.06 11.69 4.32
CA LEU A 64 -21.41 11.14 4.20
C LEU A 64 -21.93 11.10 2.74
N PRO A 65 -21.85 12.19 1.95
CA PRO A 65 -22.28 12.16 0.55
C PRO A 65 -21.41 11.23 -0.32
N LEU A 66 -20.11 11.14 -0.06
CA LEU A 66 -19.22 10.23 -0.80
C LEU A 66 -19.56 8.76 -0.51
N PHE A 67 -19.94 8.44 0.71
CA PHE A 67 -20.40 7.10 1.10
C PHE A 67 -21.69 6.69 0.40
N ILE A 68 -22.65 7.60 0.31
CA ILE A 68 -23.91 7.35 -0.40
C ILE A 68 -23.64 7.04 -1.87
N LEU A 69 -22.77 7.82 -2.51
CA LEU A 69 -22.37 7.61 -3.91
C LEU A 69 -21.52 6.34 -4.10
N GLY A 70 -20.62 6.03 -3.17
CA GLY A 70 -19.72 4.88 -3.23
C GLY A 70 -20.39 3.55 -2.92
N GLY A 71 -21.31 3.52 -1.97
CA GLY A 71 -21.97 2.31 -1.48
C GLY A 71 -22.79 1.57 -2.52
N VAL A 72 -23.35 2.31 -3.50
CA VAL A 72 -24.17 1.73 -4.57
C VAL A 72 -23.34 0.97 -5.61
N LYS A 73 -22.06 1.32 -5.82
CA LYS A 73 -21.24 0.81 -6.95
C LYS A 73 -20.23 -0.27 -6.57
N ILE A 74 -19.74 -0.34 -5.32
CA ILE A 74 -18.57 -1.18 -4.97
C ILE A 74 -18.97 -2.47 -4.25
N GLY A 75 -20.06 -2.48 -3.52
CA GLY A 75 -20.57 -3.68 -2.84
C GLY A 75 -20.65 -3.55 -1.31
N ARG A 76 -21.48 -4.43 -0.71
CA ARG A 76 -21.85 -4.36 0.72
C ARG A 76 -20.65 -4.51 1.68
N ARG A 77 -19.69 -5.39 1.38
CA ARG A 77 -18.50 -5.61 2.23
C ARG A 77 -17.63 -4.37 2.30
N PHE A 78 -17.39 -3.74 1.15
CA PHE A 78 -16.64 -2.49 1.08
C PHE A 78 -17.36 -1.39 1.86
N PHE A 79 -18.66 -1.24 1.65
CA PHE A 79 -19.47 -0.22 2.32
C PHE A 79 -19.41 -0.36 3.84
N CYS A 80 -19.75 -1.55 4.37
CA CYS A 80 -19.74 -1.77 5.83
C CYS A 80 -18.36 -1.62 6.44
N GLY A 81 -17.32 -2.12 5.75
CA GLY A 81 -15.94 -2.02 6.24
C GLY A 81 -15.42 -0.61 6.23
N SER A 82 -15.73 0.16 5.18
CA SER A 82 -15.32 1.56 5.09
C SER A 82 -16.11 2.45 6.05
N LEU A 83 -17.37 2.16 6.28
CA LEU A 83 -18.16 2.84 7.32
C LEU A 83 -17.55 2.61 8.71
N LEU A 84 -17.19 1.35 9.00
CA LEU A 84 -16.48 1.02 10.25
C LEU A 84 -15.15 1.77 10.36
N GLY A 85 -14.33 1.73 9.30
CA GLY A 85 -13.04 2.41 9.24
C GLY A 85 -13.17 3.92 9.46
N MET A 86 -14.12 4.56 8.77
CA MET A 86 -14.40 5.99 8.89
C MET A 86 -14.83 6.37 10.32
N VAL A 87 -15.83 5.70 10.86
CA VAL A 87 -16.36 6.03 12.19
C VAL A 87 -15.28 5.81 13.25
N LEU A 88 -14.57 4.70 13.17
CA LEU A 88 -13.53 4.37 14.13
C LEU A 88 -12.34 5.33 14.05
N SER A 89 -11.84 5.63 12.84
CA SER A 89 -10.75 6.59 12.69
C SER A 89 -11.16 7.98 13.20
N SER A 90 -12.37 8.46 12.90
CA SER A 90 -12.86 9.76 13.33
C SER A 90 -12.99 9.87 14.85
N ILE A 91 -13.54 8.85 15.51
CA ILE A 91 -13.64 8.81 16.98
C ILE A 91 -12.25 8.80 17.62
N LEU A 92 -11.32 7.99 17.05
CA LEU A 92 -9.97 7.87 17.58
C LEU A 92 -9.13 9.12 17.31
N ILE A 93 -9.34 9.84 16.21
CA ILE A 93 -8.72 11.14 15.94
C ILE A 93 -9.07 12.09 17.09
N ASP A 94 -10.34 12.24 17.42
CA ASP A 94 -10.77 13.14 18.48
C ASP A 94 -10.36 12.67 19.89
N ALA A 95 -10.26 11.36 20.09
CA ALA A 95 -9.77 10.80 21.35
C ALA A 95 -8.28 11.06 21.55
N PHE A 96 -7.47 10.81 20.51
CA PHE A 96 -6.02 11.00 20.56
C PHE A 96 -5.61 12.48 20.52
N ALA A 97 -6.40 13.36 19.92
CA ALA A 97 -6.17 14.80 19.94
C ALA A 97 -6.11 15.41 21.37
N LYS A 98 -6.63 14.69 22.38
CA LYS A 98 -6.55 15.08 23.79
C LYS A 98 -5.20 14.76 24.43
N ILE A 99 -4.37 13.97 23.78
CA ILE A 99 -3.04 13.57 24.26
C ILE A 99 -2.05 14.67 23.88
N THR A 100 -1.50 15.35 24.86
CA THR A 100 -0.48 16.37 24.64
C THR A 100 0.89 15.73 24.41
N MET A 101 1.47 15.98 23.24
CA MET A 101 2.86 15.57 22.95
C MET A 101 3.81 16.73 23.22
N PRO A 102 5.06 16.47 23.61
CA PRO A 102 6.07 17.52 23.71
C PRO A 102 6.28 18.17 22.33
N PRO A 103 6.68 19.45 22.28
CA PRO A 103 6.96 20.12 21.02
C PRO A 103 8.10 19.40 20.27
N MET A 104 7.86 19.04 19.02
CA MET A 104 8.80 18.34 18.14
C MET A 104 9.00 19.14 16.85
N ASP A 105 10.11 18.90 16.19
CA ASP A 105 10.39 19.50 14.89
C ASP A 105 9.31 19.09 13.87
N SER A 106 8.76 20.07 13.16
CA SER A 106 7.65 19.89 12.22
C SER A 106 8.02 18.97 11.05
N LEU A 107 9.30 18.94 10.63
CA LEU A 107 9.76 18.02 9.59
C LEU A 107 9.72 16.57 10.09
N LEU A 108 10.18 16.34 11.33
CA LEU A 108 10.10 15.01 11.94
C LEU A 108 8.64 14.57 12.10
N CYS A 109 7.77 15.50 12.52
CA CYS A 109 6.33 15.23 12.61
C CYS A 109 5.72 14.89 11.26
N ALA A 110 6.09 15.58 10.18
CA ALA A 110 5.65 15.27 8.83
C ALA A 110 6.11 13.88 8.37
N LEU A 111 7.38 13.52 8.63
CA LEU A 111 7.95 12.24 8.24
C LEU A 111 7.35 11.07 9.03
N TYR A 112 7.43 11.12 10.36
CA TYR A 112 6.92 10.03 11.20
C TYR A 112 5.39 9.95 11.19
N GLY A 113 4.70 11.08 11.22
CA GLY A 113 3.25 11.15 11.09
C GLY A 113 2.79 10.57 9.76
N GLY A 114 3.43 10.98 8.65
CA GLY A 114 3.16 10.46 7.32
C GLY A 114 3.44 8.95 7.21
N MET A 115 4.53 8.48 7.82
CA MET A 115 4.86 7.04 7.86
C MET A 115 3.80 6.23 8.60
N ILE A 116 3.41 6.66 9.80
CA ILE A 116 2.40 5.96 10.63
C ILE A 116 1.03 6.02 9.94
N CYS A 117 0.64 7.17 9.39
CA CYS A 117 -0.58 7.30 8.61
C CYS A 117 -0.60 6.36 7.40
N GLY A 118 0.50 6.29 6.64
CA GLY A 118 0.65 5.40 5.49
C GLY A 118 0.56 3.92 5.86
N LEU A 119 1.15 3.51 6.99
CA LEU A 119 1.00 2.16 7.54
C LEU A 119 -0.46 1.85 7.87
N GLY A 120 -1.14 2.74 8.58
CA GLY A 120 -2.55 2.58 8.96
C GLY A 120 -3.46 2.48 7.74
N LEU A 121 -3.34 3.40 6.79
CA LEU A 121 -4.09 3.37 5.53
C LEU A 121 -3.80 2.11 4.72
N GLY A 122 -2.52 1.72 4.58
CA GLY A 122 -2.14 0.50 3.88
C GLY A 122 -2.79 -0.75 4.44
N MET A 123 -2.84 -0.88 5.79
CA MET A 123 -3.53 -1.99 6.46
C MET A 123 -5.03 -2.01 6.14
N VAL A 124 -5.68 -0.87 6.14
CA VAL A 124 -7.11 -0.72 5.79
C VAL A 124 -7.34 -1.11 4.32
N PHE A 125 -6.50 -0.64 3.40
CA PHE A 125 -6.63 -0.94 1.97
C PHE A 125 -6.42 -2.42 1.63
N ILE A 126 -5.47 -3.10 2.28
CA ILE A 126 -5.27 -4.56 2.12
C ILE A 126 -6.53 -5.34 2.49
N CYS A 127 -7.29 -4.87 3.49
CA CYS A 127 -8.56 -5.47 3.88
C CYS A 127 -9.69 -5.25 2.86
N GLY A 128 -9.44 -4.46 1.82
CA GLY A 128 -10.45 -4.06 0.83
C GLY A 128 -11.47 -3.07 1.40
N THR A 129 -11.10 -2.33 2.44
CA THR A 129 -11.90 -1.30 3.11
C THR A 129 -11.23 0.06 2.95
N SER A 130 -11.79 1.10 3.52
CA SER A 130 -11.29 2.49 3.46
C SER A 130 -11.58 3.20 4.78
N THR A 131 -10.82 4.23 5.10
CA THR A 131 -11.14 5.17 6.19
C THR A 131 -12.17 6.22 5.77
N GLY A 132 -12.66 6.13 4.54
CA GLY A 132 -13.62 7.07 3.95
C GLY A 132 -12.94 8.16 3.12
N GLY A 133 -13.74 9.02 2.54
CA GLY A 133 -13.27 10.22 1.89
C GLY A 133 -12.67 10.04 0.51
N SER A 134 -11.55 10.71 0.30
CA SER A 134 -10.78 10.65 -0.94
C SER A 134 -10.44 9.22 -1.34
N ASP A 135 -10.27 8.31 -0.39
CA ASP A 135 -10.00 6.90 -0.64
C ASP A 135 -11.08 6.24 -1.49
N ILE A 136 -12.34 6.63 -1.33
CA ILE A 136 -13.44 6.14 -2.17
C ILE A 136 -13.25 6.62 -3.61
N VAL A 137 -12.86 7.87 -3.78
CA VAL A 137 -12.55 8.46 -5.09
C VAL A 137 -11.32 7.78 -5.70
N VAL A 138 -10.27 7.61 -4.90
CA VAL A 138 -9.03 6.90 -5.29
C VAL A 138 -9.36 5.48 -5.75
N ARG A 139 -10.22 4.77 -5.04
CA ARG A 139 -10.64 3.42 -5.42
C ARG A 139 -11.44 3.41 -6.73
N PHE A 140 -12.32 4.38 -6.97
CA PHE A 140 -12.98 4.53 -8.26
C PHE A 140 -11.99 4.81 -9.40
N LEU A 141 -11.03 5.69 -9.16
CA LEU A 141 -9.98 5.98 -10.13
C LEU A 141 -9.11 4.75 -10.40
N LYS A 142 -8.79 3.97 -9.37
CA LYS A 142 -8.04 2.71 -9.52
C LYS A 142 -8.78 1.67 -10.37
N LEU A 143 -10.12 1.59 -10.31
CA LEU A 143 -10.90 0.73 -11.20
C LEU A 143 -10.76 1.14 -12.67
N LYS A 144 -10.55 2.43 -12.94
CA LYS A 144 -10.34 2.97 -14.29
C LYS A 144 -8.86 2.92 -14.70
N TYR A 145 -7.95 3.29 -13.80
CA TYR A 145 -6.50 3.38 -14.03
C TYR A 145 -5.79 2.27 -13.26
N ARG A 146 -5.91 1.04 -13.74
CA ARG A 146 -5.44 -0.17 -13.03
C ARG A 146 -3.93 -0.24 -12.85
N ASP A 147 -3.17 0.37 -13.77
CA ASP A 147 -1.71 0.30 -13.78
C ASP A 147 -1.05 1.32 -12.83
N VAL A 148 -1.80 2.35 -12.38
CA VAL A 148 -1.25 3.38 -11.50
C VAL A 148 -1.36 2.93 -10.04
N PRO A 149 -0.28 2.99 -9.24
CA PRO A 149 -0.31 2.69 -7.81
C PRO A 149 -1.32 3.55 -7.05
N ILE A 150 -1.95 2.98 -6.03
CA ILE A 150 -2.99 3.65 -5.23
C ILE A 150 -2.45 4.92 -4.56
N GLY A 151 -1.24 4.84 -4.00
CA GLY A 151 -0.59 5.98 -3.36
C GLY A 151 -0.33 7.12 -4.33
N GLN A 152 0.01 6.85 -5.59
CA GLN A 152 0.20 7.90 -6.59
C GLN A 152 -1.13 8.61 -6.91
N ILE A 153 -2.24 7.86 -7.03
CA ILE A 153 -3.56 8.45 -7.27
C ILE A 153 -3.97 9.31 -6.08
N SER A 154 -3.74 8.81 -4.84
CA SER A 154 -4.01 9.55 -3.61
C SER A 154 -3.18 10.83 -3.54
N MET A 155 -1.88 10.73 -3.81
CA MET A 155 -0.98 11.90 -3.80
C MET A 155 -1.42 13.03 -4.73
N CYS A 156 -1.96 12.73 -5.90
CA CYS A 156 -2.48 13.76 -6.81
C CYS A 156 -3.66 14.54 -6.20
N PHE A 157 -4.58 13.84 -5.53
CA PHE A 157 -5.68 14.48 -4.81
C PHE A 157 -5.17 15.28 -3.61
N ASP A 158 -4.28 14.70 -2.84
CA ASP A 158 -3.76 15.24 -1.59
C ASP A 158 -2.85 16.45 -1.82
N ALA A 159 -2.19 16.54 -3.00
CA ALA A 159 -1.46 17.75 -3.41
C ALA A 159 -2.38 18.98 -3.45
N GLY A 160 -3.62 18.82 -3.89
CA GLY A 160 -4.61 19.90 -3.83
C GLY A 160 -4.91 20.34 -2.38
N VAL A 161 -5.00 19.38 -1.47
CA VAL A 161 -5.21 19.66 -0.03
C VAL A 161 -3.99 20.37 0.57
N ALA A 162 -2.76 19.99 0.18
CA ALA A 162 -1.55 20.67 0.63
C ALA A 162 -1.52 22.16 0.21
N VAL A 163 -1.93 22.45 -1.02
CA VAL A 163 -2.05 23.85 -1.50
C VAL A 163 -3.10 24.60 -0.68
N LEU A 164 -4.26 24.03 -0.45
CA LEU A 164 -5.31 24.62 0.38
C LEU A 164 -4.83 24.88 1.80
N THR A 165 -4.09 23.96 2.41
CA THR A 165 -3.48 24.11 3.72
C THR A 165 -2.60 25.37 3.76
N GLY A 166 -1.71 25.54 2.79
CA GLY A 166 -0.84 26.73 2.71
C GLY A 166 -1.59 28.05 2.57
N ILE A 167 -2.69 28.05 1.82
CA ILE A 167 -3.51 29.26 1.63
C ILE A 167 -4.25 29.61 2.93
N VAL A 168 -4.89 28.62 3.58
CA VAL A 168 -5.75 28.85 4.75
C VAL A 168 -4.93 29.21 5.99
N PHE A 169 -3.85 28.50 6.23
CA PHE A 169 -2.95 28.81 7.34
C PHE A 169 -1.99 29.99 7.04
N GLN A 170 -2.04 30.56 5.84
CA GLN A 170 -1.19 31.66 5.37
C GLN A 170 0.32 31.41 5.62
N ASP A 171 0.70 30.13 5.58
CA ASP A 171 2.07 29.69 5.84
C ASP A 171 2.49 28.64 4.80
N ILE A 172 3.43 29.06 3.93
CA ILE A 172 3.97 28.18 2.89
C ILE A 172 4.72 27.00 3.49
N THR A 173 5.28 27.15 4.69
CA THR A 173 6.03 26.10 5.38
C THR A 173 5.10 24.93 5.75
N LYS A 174 3.88 25.24 6.19
CA LYS A 174 2.85 24.22 6.47
C LYS A 174 2.42 23.49 5.21
N ALA A 175 2.29 24.18 4.08
CA ALA A 175 2.02 23.55 2.79
C ALA A 175 3.15 22.60 2.38
N LEU A 176 4.41 23.00 2.56
CA LEU A 176 5.57 22.17 2.24
C LEU A 176 5.66 20.94 3.16
N TYR A 177 5.45 21.08 4.45
CA TYR A 177 5.39 19.95 5.38
C TYR A 177 4.22 19.02 5.09
N THR A 178 3.04 19.57 4.73
CA THR A 178 1.92 18.79 4.24
C THR A 178 2.29 17.99 2.99
N GLY A 179 3.00 18.61 2.03
CA GLY A 179 3.51 17.94 0.84
C GLY A 179 4.46 16.78 1.19
N VAL A 180 5.35 16.98 2.16
CA VAL A 180 6.24 15.91 2.66
C VAL A 180 5.43 14.78 3.31
N ALA A 181 4.49 15.11 4.20
CA ALA A 181 3.65 14.12 4.86
C ALA A 181 2.84 13.29 3.87
N VAL A 182 2.20 13.93 2.89
CA VAL A 182 1.44 13.28 1.82
C VAL A 182 2.33 12.36 0.97
N PHE A 183 3.52 12.84 0.59
CA PHE A 183 4.47 12.03 -0.18
C PHE A 183 4.89 10.77 0.59
N VAL A 184 5.27 10.92 1.85
CA VAL A 184 5.68 9.80 2.72
C VAL A 184 4.51 8.84 2.92
N THR A 185 3.32 9.36 3.24
CA THR A 185 2.09 8.56 3.39
C THR A 185 1.82 7.72 2.16
N GLY A 186 1.85 8.32 0.96
CA GLY A 186 1.60 7.61 -0.30
C GLY A 186 2.65 6.53 -0.59
N LYS A 187 3.94 6.81 -0.35
CA LYS A 187 5.02 5.83 -0.53
C LYS A 187 4.93 4.65 0.44
N VAL A 188 4.63 4.93 1.70
CA VAL A 188 4.47 3.88 2.72
C VAL A 188 3.20 3.06 2.45
N LEU A 189 2.10 3.72 2.06
CA LEU A 189 0.86 3.05 1.65
C LEU A 189 1.14 2.07 0.50
N ASP A 190 1.80 2.52 -0.57
CA ASP A 190 2.14 1.65 -1.70
C ASP A 190 3.08 0.50 -1.27
N ALA A 191 4.06 0.78 -0.42
CA ALA A 191 4.94 -0.26 0.10
C ALA A 191 4.19 -1.32 0.91
N VAL A 192 3.17 -0.93 1.67
CA VAL A 192 2.34 -1.84 2.46
C VAL A 192 1.39 -2.63 1.56
N VAL A 193 0.69 -1.95 0.63
CA VAL A 193 -0.32 -2.57 -0.24
C VAL A 193 0.30 -3.53 -1.24
N TYR A 194 1.42 -3.15 -1.86
CA TYR A 194 2.06 -3.94 -2.92
C TYR A 194 3.25 -4.79 -2.45
N ARG A 195 3.61 -4.74 -1.15
CA ARG A 195 4.78 -5.42 -0.60
C ARG A 195 4.79 -6.94 -0.79
N PHE A 196 3.63 -7.57 -0.94
CA PHE A 196 3.51 -9.03 -1.01
C PHE A 196 3.58 -9.59 -2.43
N ASP A 197 3.59 -8.76 -3.47
CA ASP A 197 3.56 -9.20 -4.87
C ASP A 197 4.90 -9.03 -5.61
N TYR A 198 6.01 -8.74 -4.90
CA TYR A 198 7.32 -8.70 -5.54
C TYR A 198 7.83 -10.10 -5.86
N SER A 199 7.39 -10.62 -6.99
CA SER A 199 7.96 -11.81 -7.60
C SER A 199 9.18 -11.45 -8.43
N LYS A 200 10.09 -12.37 -8.57
CA LYS A 200 11.26 -12.27 -9.44
C LYS A 200 11.21 -13.38 -10.47
N VAL A 201 11.66 -13.09 -11.66
CA VAL A 201 11.91 -14.09 -12.70
C VAL A 201 13.40 -14.30 -12.77
N ALA A 202 13.82 -15.55 -12.63
CA ALA A 202 15.18 -15.98 -12.84
C ALA A 202 15.31 -16.67 -14.20
N LEU A 203 16.31 -16.26 -14.97
CA LEU A 203 16.78 -16.93 -16.17
C LEU A 203 18.14 -17.53 -15.84
N ILE A 204 18.26 -18.85 -15.90
CA ILE A 204 19.45 -19.57 -15.49
C ILE A 204 19.98 -20.33 -16.72
N ILE A 205 21.18 -19.97 -17.15
CA ILE A 205 21.88 -20.58 -18.26
C ILE A 205 22.94 -21.49 -17.66
N THR A 206 22.78 -22.81 -17.85
CA THR A 206 23.64 -23.84 -17.27
C THR A 206 23.62 -25.10 -18.13
N LYS A 207 24.65 -25.91 -18.02
CA LYS A 207 24.68 -27.27 -18.62
C LYS A 207 23.88 -28.27 -17.79
N GLU A 208 23.74 -28.00 -16.47
CA GLU A 208 23.06 -28.85 -15.50
C GLU A 208 21.57 -28.43 -15.32
N TYR A 209 20.90 -28.09 -16.43
CA TYR A 209 19.57 -27.53 -16.42
C TYR A 209 18.51 -28.46 -15.80
N ASP A 210 18.62 -29.78 -15.98
CA ASP A 210 17.68 -30.77 -15.43
C ASP A 210 17.82 -30.83 -13.90
N ALA A 211 19.05 -30.92 -13.37
CA ALA A 211 19.32 -30.93 -11.93
C ALA A 211 18.89 -29.62 -11.26
N VAL A 212 19.12 -28.47 -11.92
CA VAL A 212 18.68 -27.16 -11.42
C VAL A 212 17.15 -27.07 -11.36
N ALA A 213 16.46 -27.53 -12.42
CA ALA A 213 15.01 -27.49 -12.46
C ALA A 213 14.38 -28.40 -11.41
N GLU A 214 14.93 -29.62 -11.22
CA GLU A 214 14.48 -30.54 -10.16
C GLU A 214 14.69 -29.95 -8.77
N ALA A 215 15.83 -29.33 -8.53
CA ALA A 215 16.13 -28.70 -7.25
C ALA A 215 15.22 -27.48 -6.97
N ILE A 216 14.88 -26.69 -7.98
CA ILE A 216 13.90 -25.60 -7.86
C ILE A 216 12.53 -26.16 -7.47
N GLY A 217 12.10 -27.25 -8.12
CA GLY A 217 10.84 -27.90 -7.82
C GLY A 217 10.78 -28.47 -6.40
N THR A 218 11.83 -29.18 -5.98
CA THR A 218 11.84 -29.91 -4.71
C THR A 218 12.15 -29.03 -3.49
N LYS A 219 13.08 -28.08 -3.61
CA LYS A 219 13.51 -27.24 -2.47
C LYS A 219 12.76 -25.94 -2.35
N LEU A 220 12.43 -25.29 -3.48
CA LEU A 220 11.75 -24.00 -3.46
C LEU A 220 10.22 -24.11 -3.66
N ASP A 221 9.74 -25.29 -4.00
CA ASP A 221 8.31 -25.52 -4.36
C ASP A 221 7.85 -24.55 -5.47
N ARG A 222 8.68 -24.46 -6.55
CA ARG A 222 8.43 -23.58 -7.69
C ARG A 222 8.56 -24.32 -9.01
N GLY A 223 7.68 -23.99 -9.94
CA GLY A 223 7.76 -24.49 -11.31
C GLY A 223 8.94 -23.88 -12.05
N ALA A 224 9.55 -24.67 -12.91
CA ALA A 224 10.56 -24.22 -13.87
C ALA A 224 10.16 -24.59 -15.30
N THR A 225 10.56 -23.77 -16.27
CA THR A 225 10.27 -23.99 -17.69
C THR A 225 11.57 -23.89 -18.47
N PHE A 226 11.80 -24.82 -19.38
CA PHE A 226 12.94 -24.76 -20.28
C PHE A 226 12.62 -23.91 -21.51
N LEU A 227 13.50 -22.95 -21.78
CA LEU A 227 13.52 -22.19 -23.02
C LEU A 227 14.68 -22.72 -23.86
N ASN A 228 14.40 -23.15 -25.08
CA ASN A 228 15.45 -23.59 -26.02
C ASN A 228 16.18 -22.36 -26.57
N GLY A 229 17.47 -22.39 -26.57
CA GLY A 229 18.34 -21.34 -27.08
C GLY A 229 19.55 -21.93 -27.81
N GLU A 230 20.34 -21.06 -28.38
CA GLU A 230 21.62 -21.41 -29.02
C GLU A 230 22.69 -20.42 -28.56
N GLY A 231 23.85 -20.91 -28.24
CA GLY A 231 24.99 -20.06 -27.89
C GLY A 231 25.45 -19.27 -29.14
N SER A 232 25.41 -17.92 -29.05
CA SER A 232 25.76 -17.07 -30.20
C SER A 232 27.22 -17.24 -30.70
N TYR A 233 28.10 -17.69 -29.83
CA TYR A 233 29.51 -17.91 -30.16
C TYR A 233 29.79 -19.38 -30.49
N SER A 234 29.29 -20.32 -29.71
CA SER A 234 29.56 -21.77 -29.87
C SER A 234 28.66 -22.44 -30.90
N HIS A 235 27.51 -21.82 -31.23
CA HIS A 235 26.41 -22.40 -32.02
C HIS A 235 25.89 -23.72 -31.44
N GLU A 236 26.17 -23.99 -30.16
CA GLU A 236 25.65 -25.16 -29.47
C GLU A 236 24.23 -24.92 -28.95
N PRO A 237 23.34 -25.90 -29.08
CA PRO A 237 22.03 -25.82 -28.47
C PRO A 237 22.15 -25.78 -26.94
N THR A 238 21.44 -24.90 -26.31
CA THR A 238 21.42 -24.76 -24.86
C THR A 238 19.98 -24.63 -24.35
N LYS A 239 19.77 -24.92 -23.06
CA LYS A 239 18.49 -24.69 -22.40
C LYS A 239 18.66 -23.63 -21.31
N VAL A 240 17.74 -22.70 -21.28
CA VAL A 240 17.64 -21.70 -20.23
C VAL A 240 16.50 -22.09 -19.29
N VAL A 241 16.81 -22.26 -18.02
CA VAL A 241 15.78 -22.51 -16.99
C VAL A 241 15.16 -21.18 -16.59
N LEU A 242 13.87 -21.01 -16.89
CA LEU A 242 13.06 -19.90 -16.45
C LEU A 242 12.28 -20.33 -15.23
N ALA A 243 12.42 -19.61 -14.11
CA ALA A 243 11.66 -19.84 -12.88
C ALA A 243 11.13 -18.54 -12.30
N ALA A 244 9.88 -18.54 -11.88
CA ALA A 244 9.31 -17.45 -11.08
C ALA A 244 9.46 -17.82 -9.59
N VAL A 245 10.03 -16.89 -8.80
CA VAL A 245 10.27 -17.08 -7.37
C VAL A 245 9.83 -15.84 -6.59
N LYS A 246 9.51 -16.01 -5.31
CA LYS A 246 9.28 -14.86 -4.43
C LYS A 246 10.61 -14.15 -4.15
N LYS A 247 10.56 -12.84 -3.94
CA LYS A 247 11.75 -12.03 -3.59
C LYS A 247 12.59 -12.67 -2.48
N GLN A 248 11.93 -13.26 -1.48
CA GLN A 248 12.58 -13.90 -0.34
C GLN A 248 13.36 -15.18 -0.70
N GLN A 249 12.97 -15.85 -1.78
CA GLN A 249 13.59 -17.10 -2.26
C GLN A 249 14.79 -16.86 -3.19
N VAL A 250 15.07 -15.61 -3.57
CA VAL A 250 16.14 -15.30 -4.55
C VAL A 250 17.52 -15.70 -4.04
N THR A 251 17.80 -15.49 -2.75
CA THR A 251 19.10 -15.86 -2.16
C THR A 251 19.27 -17.36 -2.17
N GLU A 252 18.27 -18.10 -1.70
CA GLU A 252 18.25 -19.56 -1.68
C GLU A 252 18.35 -20.14 -3.09
N LEU A 253 17.66 -19.56 -4.09
CA LEU A 253 17.78 -19.93 -5.48
C LEU A 253 19.23 -19.80 -6.00
N LYS A 254 19.89 -18.68 -5.70
CA LYS A 254 21.29 -18.47 -6.11
C LYS A 254 22.23 -19.48 -5.47
N GLU A 255 22.09 -19.72 -4.18
CA GLU A 255 22.90 -20.71 -3.45
C GLU A 255 22.69 -22.10 -4.03
N LEU A 256 21.44 -22.48 -4.31
CA LEU A 256 21.08 -23.76 -4.89
C LEU A 256 21.69 -23.95 -6.29
N VAL A 257 21.58 -22.94 -7.14
CA VAL A 257 22.13 -23.00 -8.51
C VAL A 257 23.67 -23.09 -8.47
N MET A 258 24.33 -22.25 -7.68
CA MET A 258 25.78 -22.22 -7.57
C MET A 258 26.35 -23.49 -6.91
N ALA A 259 25.59 -24.18 -6.08
CA ALA A 259 25.96 -25.46 -5.51
C ALA A 259 25.93 -26.61 -6.55
N ILE A 260 25.08 -26.52 -7.57
CA ILE A 260 24.97 -27.51 -8.67
C ILE A 260 25.94 -27.20 -9.78
N ASP A 261 25.97 -25.95 -10.25
CA ASP A 261 26.87 -25.48 -11.29
C ASP A 261 27.46 -24.12 -10.90
N PRO A 262 28.73 -24.10 -10.42
CA PRO A 262 29.43 -22.85 -10.09
C PRO A 262 29.64 -21.91 -11.29
N ASN A 263 29.54 -22.40 -12.52
CA ASN A 263 29.68 -21.62 -13.72
C ASN A 263 28.36 -21.19 -14.35
N ALA A 264 27.23 -21.47 -13.68
CA ALA A 264 25.92 -21.07 -14.16
C ALA A 264 25.80 -19.55 -14.24
N PHE A 265 25.16 -19.05 -15.30
CA PHE A 265 24.85 -17.64 -15.46
C PHE A 265 23.40 -17.37 -15.06
N VAL A 266 23.21 -16.57 -14.00
CA VAL A 266 21.90 -16.31 -13.40
C VAL A 266 21.53 -14.85 -13.57
N ILE A 267 20.44 -14.59 -14.31
CA ILE A 267 19.83 -13.27 -14.45
C ILE A 267 18.57 -13.23 -13.59
N VAL A 268 18.46 -12.27 -12.69
CA VAL A 268 17.25 -12.06 -11.88
C VAL A 268 16.63 -10.74 -12.26
N GLN A 269 15.39 -10.79 -12.72
CA GLN A 269 14.61 -9.62 -13.13
C GLN A 269 13.41 -9.40 -12.21
N GLU A 270 12.93 -8.17 -12.14
CA GLU A 270 11.68 -7.87 -11.44
C GLU A 270 10.49 -8.31 -12.30
N ALA A 271 9.63 -9.14 -11.72
CA ALA A 271 8.33 -9.40 -12.30
C ALA A 271 7.32 -8.45 -11.63
N HIS A 272 6.68 -7.61 -12.44
CA HIS A 272 5.69 -6.66 -11.91
C HIS A 272 4.50 -7.38 -11.29
N GLN A 273 4.09 -8.51 -11.88
CA GLN A 273 3.04 -9.38 -11.37
C GLN A 273 3.25 -10.80 -11.88
N VAL A 274 3.06 -11.79 -11.01
CA VAL A 274 3.00 -13.19 -11.36
C VAL A 274 1.68 -13.76 -10.86
N LEU A 275 0.91 -14.32 -11.77
CA LEU A 275 -0.38 -14.95 -11.48
C LEU A 275 -0.28 -16.46 -11.72
N GLY A 276 -0.84 -17.26 -10.84
CA GLY A 276 -0.87 -18.69 -10.93
C GLY A 276 -0.61 -19.39 -9.60
N ASP A 277 -0.55 -20.72 -9.63
CA ASP A 277 -0.35 -21.55 -8.45
C ASP A 277 0.97 -21.19 -7.76
N GLY A 278 0.91 -21.03 -6.44
CA GLY A 278 2.04 -20.60 -5.62
C GLY A 278 2.27 -19.08 -5.57
N PHE A 279 1.52 -18.29 -6.35
CA PHE A 279 1.54 -16.83 -6.39
C PHE A 279 0.12 -16.26 -6.17
N SER A 280 -0.12 -15.01 -6.57
CA SER A 280 -1.44 -14.42 -6.46
C SER A 280 -2.43 -15.01 -7.48
N HIS A 281 -3.68 -15.25 -7.06
CA HIS A 281 -4.76 -15.64 -7.96
C HIS A 281 -5.42 -14.41 -8.58
N TYR A 282 -5.68 -14.47 -9.89
CA TYR A 282 -6.43 -13.42 -10.55
C TYR A 282 -7.85 -13.33 -9.97
N SER A 283 -8.18 -12.23 -9.36
CA SER A 283 -9.54 -11.89 -8.95
C SER A 283 -9.93 -10.55 -9.59
N LYS A 284 -11.14 -10.50 -10.17
CA LYS A 284 -11.68 -9.23 -10.69
C LYS A 284 -11.84 -8.16 -9.61
N GLN A 285 -11.72 -8.54 -8.34
CA GLN A 285 -11.84 -7.68 -7.16
C GLN A 285 -10.49 -7.45 -6.45
N SER A 286 -9.41 -8.14 -6.84
CA SER A 286 -8.06 -7.85 -6.34
C SER A 286 -7.58 -6.54 -6.95
N LEU A 287 -7.22 -5.63 -6.08
CA LEU A 287 -6.63 -4.33 -6.43
C LEU A 287 -5.20 -4.51 -6.89
#